data_fcbf161df614977cc28f5eab33031377
#
_entry.id   fcbf161df614977cc28f5eab33031377
#
_cell.length_a   1.000
_cell.length_b   1.000
_cell.length_c   1.000
_cell.angle_alpha   90.00
_cell.angle_beta   90.00
_cell.angle_gamma   90.00
#
_symmetry.space_group_name_H-M   'P 1'
#
loop_
_entity.id
_entity.type
_entity.pdbx_description
1 polymer ?
#
loop_
_entity_poly.entity_id
_entity_poly.type
_entity_poly.pdbx_seq_one_letter_code
_entity_poly.pdbx_strand_id
1 'polypeptide(L)'
;MKTIFPLTLFALIFAALPVDASLTVSEGVKLQGSILTVKSTKKYSSVSGCKALAEKKSKAVAFNLDTDEGKCYILSSVSGSQDDSTVISGS
;
A
#
# COMPACT_ATOMS: atom_id res chain seq x y z
N MET A 1 3.76 36.26 -27.14
CA MET A 1 3.72 36.03 -26.88
C MET A 1 3.59 35.12 -26.58
N LYS A 2 3.70 35.09 -26.39
CA LYS A 2 3.58 34.46 -26.04
C LYS A 2 3.47 33.37 -25.56
N THR A 3 3.49 33.25 -25.45
CA THR A 3 3.36 32.39 -24.98
C THR A 3 3.12 31.42 -24.61
N ILE A 4 3.19 31.32 -24.52
CA ILE A 4 2.94 30.57 -24.06
C ILE A 4 2.85 29.56 -23.83
N PHE A 5 2.98 29.43 -23.80
CA PHE A 5 2.88 28.53 -23.43
C PHE A 5 2.94 27.51 -23.10
N PRO A 6 3.21 27.56 -23.08
CA PRO A 6 3.16 26.61 -22.78
C PRO A 6 2.93 25.73 -22.22
N LEU A 7 2.71 25.86 -22.03
CA LEU A 7 2.46 25.11 -21.37
C LEU A 7 2.12 24.10 -21.16
N THR A 8 2.20 24.20 -21.36
CA THR A 8 1.90 23.35 -21.10
C THR A 8 1.82 22.31 -21.01
N LEU A 9 2.01 22.27 -21.08
CA LEU A 9 1.98 21.42 -20.90
C LEU A 9 2.15 20.60 -20.46
N PHE A 10 2.27 20.68 -20.31
CA PHE A 10 2.42 19.99 -19.67
C PHE A 10 2.11 19.06 -19.28
N ALA A 11 1.79 19.20 -19.29
CA ALA A 11 1.48 18.51 -18.85
C ALA A 11 1.18 17.53 -18.82
N LEU A 12 1.15 17.32 -18.91
CA LEU A 12 0.86 16.45 -18.90
C LEU A 12 1.13 15.49 -18.69
N ILE A 13 1.54 15.62 -18.52
CA ILE A 13 1.87 14.84 -18.32
C ILE A 13 1.77 14.05 -17.65
N PHE A 14 1.54 14.31 -17.32
CA PHE A 14 1.43 13.66 -16.63
C PHE A 14 1.03 12.74 -16.38
N ALA A 15 0.80 12.67 -16.51
CA ALA A 15 0.37 11.87 -16.30
C ALA A 15 0.42 10.83 -16.03
N ALA A 16 0.64 10.63 -15.96
CA ALA A 16 0.65 9.70 -15.72
C ALA A 16 0.94 8.98 -14.96
N LEU A 17 0.98 9.12 -14.54
CA LEU A 17 1.23 8.53 -13.83
C LEU A 17 0.79 7.75 -13.12
N PRO A 18 0.83 7.36 -12.85
CA PRO A 18 0.52 6.62 -12.21
C PRO A 18 0.17 6.00 -11.47
N VAL A 19 0.03 5.87 -11.35
CA VAL A 19 -0.31 5.33 -10.77
C VAL A 19 -0.47 4.66 -9.91
N ASP A 20 -0.49 4.84 -9.61
CA ASP A 20 -0.57 4.29 -9.00
C ASP A 20 -0.80 3.45 -8.05
N ALA A 21 -0.85 2.92 -7.84
CA ALA A 21 -1.11 1.75 -7.03
C ALA A 21 -0.20 1.63 -5.83
N SER A 22 0.53 2.61 -5.55
CA SER A 22 1.48 2.62 -4.45
C SER A 22 0.77 2.87 -3.13
N LEU A 23 0.92 1.93 -2.19
CA LEU A 23 0.30 2.05 -0.87
C LEU A 23 1.16 2.91 0.05
N THR A 24 0.51 3.69 0.89
CA THR A 24 1.18 4.52 1.88
C THR A 24 1.39 3.71 3.16
N VAL A 25 2.62 3.65 3.63
CA VAL A 25 3.00 2.86 4.80
C VAL A 25 2.87 3.67 6.08
N SER A 26 2.32 3.06 7.11
CA SER A 26 2.18 3.64 8.44
C SER A 26 2.68 2.65 9.49
N GLU A 27 3.46 3.13 10.45
CA GLU A 27 3.94 2.30 11.55
C GLU A 27 3.05 2.48 12.76
N GLY A 28 2.85 1.39 13.50
CA GLY A 28 2.08 1.43 14.74
C GLY A 28 0.58 1.47 14.53
N VAL A 29 0.11 1.13 13.34
CA VAL A 29 -1.32 1.14 13.02
C VAL A 29 -1.70 -0.19 12.40
N LYS A 30 -2.72 -0.82 12.97
CA LYS A 30 -3.30 -2.05 12.42
C LYS A 30 -4.62 -1.71 11.75
N LEU A 31 -4.74 -2.03 10.49
CA LEU A 31 -5.97 -1.80 9.74
C LEU A 31 -6.93 -2.97 9.97
N GLN A 32 -8.22 -2.63 10.08
CA GLN A 32 -9.27 -3.64 10.26
C GLN A 32 -10.03 -3.77 8.96
N GLY A 33 -10.39 -5.01 8.62
CA GLY A 33 -11.10 -5.28 7.39
C GLY A 33 -11.09 -6.75 7.05
N SER A 34 -11.56 -7.07 5.85
CA SER A 34 -11.60 -8.46 5.39
C SER A 34 -10.23 -8.91 4.92
N ILE A 35 -9.81 -10.08 5.40
CA ILE A 35 -8.52 -10.65 5.03
C ILE A 35 -8.65 -11.43 3.74
N LEU A 36 -7.84 -11.08 2.76
CA LEU A 36 -7.79 -11.78 1.48
C LEU A 36 -6.85 -12.96 1.54
N THR A 37 -5.69 -12.79 2.14
CA THR A 37 -4.71 -13.87 2.30
C THR A 37 -3.72 -13.50 3.40
N VAL A 38 -3.06 -14.53 3.94
CA VAL A 38 -2.02 -14.38 4.94
C VAL A 38 -0.80 -15.16 4.48
N LYS A 39 0.37 -14.54 4.54
CA LYS A 39 1.64 -15.18 4.21
C LYS A 39 2.60 -15.03 5.36
N SER A 40 3.30 -16.12 5.68
CA SER A 40 4.27 -16.12 6.78
C SER A 40 5.67 -16.53 6.34
N THR A 41 5.90 -16.69 5.03
CA THR A 41 7.22 -17.03 4.53
C THR A 41 8.14 -15.81 4.62
N LYS A 42 9.43 -16.06 4.67
CA LYS A 42 10.42 -15.02 4.85
C LYS A 42 10.31 -13.92 3.80
N LYS A 43 9.95 -14.28 2.58
CA LYS A 43 9.82 -13.34 1.47
C LYS A 43 8.81 -12.22 1.80
N TYR A 44 7.76 -12.55 2.53
CA TYR A 44 6.66 -11.62 2.82
C TYR A 44 6.66 -11.12 4.27
N SER A 45 7.71 -11.42 5.03
CA SER A 45 7.80 -10.97 6.42
C SER A 45 8.53 -9.62 6.56
N SER A 46 8.78 -8.95 5.45
CA SER A 46 9.33 -7.60 5.44
C SER A 46 8.30 -6.62 4.88
N VAL A 47 8.49 -5.34 5.18
CA VAL A 47 7.58 -4.30 4.67
C VAL A 47 7.56 -4.31 3.14
N SER A 48 8.74 -4.35 2.50
CA SER A 48 8.80 -4.33 1.04
C SER A 48 8.14 -5.55 0.42
N GLY A 49 8.34 -6.73 1.01
CA GLY A 49 7.73 -7.96 0.48
C GLY A 49 6.23 -8.00 0.67
N CYS A 50 5.75 -7.60 1.85
CA CYS A 50 4.32 -7.57 2.14
C CYS A 50 3.61 -6.52 1.27
N LYS A 51 4.21 -5.33 1.16
CA LYS A 51 3.67 -4.26 0.32
C LYS A 51 3.60 -4.68 -1.14
N ALA A 52 4.67 -5.29 -1.66
CA ALA A 52 4.71 -5.75 -3.05
C ALA A 52 3.62 -6.79 -3.31
N LEU A 53 3.39 -7.69 -2.35
CA LEU A 53 2.32 -8.69 -2.49
C LEU A 53 0.96 -8.01 -2.57
N ALA A 54 0.70 -7.02 -1.71
CA ALA A 54 -0.56 -6.29 -1.72
C ALA A 54 -0.75 -5.54 -3.04
N GLU A 55 0.30 -4.90 -3.54
CA GLU A 55 0.22 -4.14 -4.78
C GLU A 55 0.02 -5.04 -6.00
N LYS A 56 0.44 -6.29 -5.90
CA LYS A 56 0.31 -7.25 -7.00
C LYS A 56 -1.08 -7.87 -7.10
N LYS A 57 -1.80 -7.98 -5.99
CA LYS A 57 -3.11 -8.63 -5.98
C LYS A 57 -4.21 -7.62 -6.31
N SER A 58 -4.98 -7.92 -7.36
CA SER A 58 -5.96 -6.97 -7.88
C SER A 58 -7.07 -6.63 -6.90
N LYS A 59 -7.40 -7.53 -5.98
CA LYS A 59 -8.46 -7.29 -5.00
C LYS A 59 -7.96 -6.73 -3.68
N ALA A 60 -6.65 -6.56 -3.54
CA ALA A 60 -6.06 -6.07 -2.31
C ALA A 60 -6.13 -4.54 -2.28
N VAL A 61 -6.51 -3.99 -1.13
CA VAL A 61 -6.54 -2.54 -0.92
C VAL A 61 -5.57 -2.11 0.18
N ALA A 62 -5.06 -3.06 0.97
CA ALA A 62 -4.23 -2.75 2.12
C ALA A 62 -3.49 -3.98 2.61
N PHE A 63 -2.53 -3.75 3.51
CA PHE A 63 -1.85 -4.85 4.20
C PHE A 63 -1.58 -4.47 5.64
N ASN A 64 -1.41 -5.50 6.48
CA ASN A 64 -0.84 -5.40 7.81
C ASN A 64 0.33 -6.37 7.89
N LEU A 65 1.48 -5.86 8.28
CA LEU A 65 2.62 -6.71 8.58
C LEU A 65 2.78 -6.79 10.09
N ASP A 66 2.57 -7.96 10.63
CA ASP A 66 2.83 -8.22 12.05
C ASP A 66 4.31 -8.49 12.20
N THR A 67 5.06 -7.52 12.69
CA THR A 67 6.52 -7.64 12.78
C THR A 67 6.95 -8.61 13.87
N ASP A 68 6.07 -8.85 14.85
CA ASP A 68 6.36 -9.76 15.95
C ASP A 68 6.30 -11.22 15.49
N GLU A 69 5.32 -11.53 14.63
CA GLU A 69 5.13 -12.90 14.14
C GLU A 69 5.66 -13.11 12.71
N GLY A 70 6.01 -12.04 12.02
CA GLY A 70 6.47 -12.13 10.64
C GLY A 70 5.38 -12.53 9.67
N LYS A 71 4.15 -12.11 9.92
CA LYS A 71 3.00 -12.45 9.08
C LYS A 71 2.50 -11.25 8.30
N CYS A 72 2.30 -11.47 7.01
CA CYS A 72 1.76 -10.47 6.10
C CYS A 72 0.29 -10.76 5.84
N TYR A 73 -0.58 -9.85 6.27
CA TYR A 73 -2.02 -9.96 6.08
C TYR A 73 -2.40 -9.02 4.94
N ILE A 74 -2.99 -9.58 3.90
CA ILE A 74 -3.46 -8.79 2.75
C ILE A 74 -4.97 -8.61 2.90
N LEU A 75 -5.42 -7.36 2.82
CA LEU A 75 -6.82 -7.02 3.06
C LEU A 75 -7.52 -6.65 1.76
N SER A 76 -8.75 -7.11 1.62
CA SER A 76 -9.62 -6.73 0.49
C SER A 76 -10.53 -5.56 0.82
N SER A 77 -10.61 -5.17 2.09
CA SER A 77 -11.37 -3.99 2.51
C SER A 77 -10.77 -3.44 3.81
N VAL A 78 -11.00 -2.16 4.05
CA VAL A 78 -10.60 -1.51 5.30
C VAL A 78 -11.83 -0.85 5.89
N SER A 79 -12.16 -1.23 7.13
CA SER A 79 -13.32 -0.68 7.83
C SER A 79 -12.93 0.17 9.05
N GLY A 80 -11.67 0.18 9.43
CA GLY A 80 -11.22 0.95 10.58
C GLY A 80 -9.74 0.72 10.84
N SER A 81 -9.27 1.27 11.93
CA SER A 81 -7.88 1.10 12.34
C SER A 81 -7.78 1.18 13.86
N GLN A 82 -6.68 0.64 14.39
CA GLN A 82 -6.38 0.74 15.81
C GLN A 82 -4.87 0.83 15.98
N ASP A 83 -4.45 1.38 17.13
CA ASP A 83 -3.04 1.46 17.45
C ASP A 83 -2.50 0.07 17.77
N ASP A 84 -1.36 -0.27 17.19
CA ASP A 84 -0.69 -1.55 17.46
C ASP A 84 0.79 -1.38 17.12
N SER A 85 1.62 -1.30 18.16
CA SER A 85 3.04 -1.02 18.00
C SER A 85 3.81 -2.11 17.26
N THR A 86 3.23 -3.31 17.10
CA THR A 86 3.89 -4.43 16.42
C THR A 86 3.52 -4.52 14.96
N VAL A 87 2.66 -3.63 14.47
CA VAL A 87 2.14 -3.70 13.09
C VAL A 87 2.64 -2.52 12.26
N ILE A 88 3.00 -2.82 11.02
CA ILE A 88 3.25 -1.82 9.99
C ILE A 88 2.22 -2.08 8.90
N SER A 89 1.45 -1.07 8.55
CA SER A 89 0.37 -1.23 7.61
C SER A 89 0.54 -0.33 6.39
N GLY A 90 -0.24 -0.60 5.36
CA GLY A 90 -0.27 0.22 4.16
C GLY A 90 -1.64 0.21 3.52
N SER A 91 -2.01 1.33 2.98
CA SER A 91 -3.30 1.47 2.30
C SER A 91 -3.30 2.56 1.26
#